data_ae3371ebbf33df0ebf70fb0e684754b2
#
_entry.id   ae3371ebbf33df0ebf70fb0e684754b2
#
_cell.length_a   1.000
_cell.length_b   1.000
_cell.length_c   1.000
_cell.angle_alpha   90.00
_cell.angle_beta   90.00
_cell.angle_gamma   90.00
#
_symmetry.space_group_name_H-M   'P 1'
#
loop_
_entity.id
_entity.type
_entity.pdbx_description
1 polymer ?
#
loop_
_entity_poly.entity_id
_entity_poly.type
_entity_poly.pdbx_seq_one_letter_code
_entity_poly.pdbx_strand_id
1 'polypeptide(L)'
;RVNSMSFSKAYLNNDQVLVVRADSGIKSLADAAGKVIGLQAGSSAEDALNDNTAFASSLKKVVKYEENLTALTDLEVGGVDAVVMDSVVANYTISAGKKPLVVVNESLAKEAYGIGFRKDAKGAKLRDDVQKTLEAMAADGTVAAISTKWFGSDISVIGK
;
A
#
# COMPACT_ATOMS: atom_id res chain seq x y z
N ARG A 1 -15.69 -3.58 7.99
CA ARG A 1 -15.96 -2.12 7.88
C ARG A 1 -17.21 -1.82 7.04
N VAL A 2 -17.46 -2.56 5.94
CA VAL A 2 -18.65 -2.37 5.07
C VAL A 2 -19.99 -2.54 5.78
N ASN A 3 -20.03 -3.23 6.91
CA ASN A 3 -21.26 -3.40 7.70
C ASN A 3 -21.65 -2.12 8.48
N SER A 4 -20.67 -1.26 8.82
CA SER A 4 -20.85 -0.06 9.63
C SER A 4 -20.70 1.25 8.87
N MET A 5 -20.15 1.22 7.64
CA MET A 5 -19.86 2.39 6.82
C MET A 5 -20.35 2.22 5.38
N SER A 6 -20.64 3.33 4.72
CA SER A 6 -20.86 3.41 3.27
C SER A 6 -19.58 3.96 2.64
N PHE A 7 -19.15 3.38 1.50
CA PHE A 7 -17.90 3.78 0.85
C PHE A 7 -18.15 4.38 -0.53
N SER A 8 -17.28 5.30 -0.96
CA SER A 8 -17.14 5.67 -2.37
C SER A 8 -16.67 4.47 -3.21
N LYS A 9 -16.69 4.61 -4.53
CA LYS A 9 -15.88 3.75 -5.38
C LYS A 9 -14.39 3.95 -5.04
N ALA A 10 -13.55 2.98 -5.42
CA ALA A 10 -12.11 3.10 -5.25
C ALA A 10 -11.57 4.33 -5.98
N TYR A 11 -10.63 5.03 -5.35
CA TYR A 11 -9.91 6.15 -5.97
C TYR A 11 -8.43 5.87 -6.23
N LEU A 12 -7.85 4.93 -5.48
CA LEU A 12 -6.51 4.37 -5.71
C LEU A 12 -6.55 2.86 -5.50
N ASN A 13 -5.77 2.12 -6.29
CA ASN A 13 -5.38 0.77 -5.91
C ASN A 13 -4.27 0.85 -4.86
N ASN A 14 -4.31 -0.07 -3.92
CA ASN A 14 -3.27 -0.27 -2.95
C ASN A 14 -2.97 -1.77 -2.85
N ASP A 15 -1.72 -2.14 -3.07
CA ASP A 15 -1.31 -3.52 -2.92
C ASP A 15 -0.41 -3.63 -1.68
N GLN A 16 -0.49 -4.76 -0.98
CA GLN A 16 0.54 -5.11 0.00
C GLN A 16 1.72 -5.68 -0.76
N VAL A 17 2.85 -4.99 -0.72
CA VAL A 17 4.03 -5.30 -1.51
C VAL A 17 5.26 -5.54 -0.65
N LEU A 18 6.28 -6.17 -1.23
CA LEU A 18 7.58 -6.34 -0.62
C LEU A 18 8.51 -5.21 -1.07
N VAL A 19 9.09 -4.49 -0.11
CA VAL A 19 10.14 -3.49 -0.33
C VAL A 19 11.47 -4.09 0.06
N VAL A 20 12.48 -3.94 -0.79
CA VAL A 20 13.81 -4.53 -0.59
C VAL A 20 14.90 -3.50 -0.93
N ARG A 21 16.13 -3.73 -0.47
CA ARG A 21 17.27 -2.97 -0.96
C ARG A 21 17.52 -3.25 -2.44
N ALA A 22 17.89 -2.25 -3.21
CA ALA A 22 18.11 -2.36 -4.65
C ALA A 22 19.20 -3.39 -5.01
N ASP A 23 20.15 -3.63 -4.12
CA ASP A 23 21.26 -4.58 -4.26
C ASP A 23 21.02 -5.96 -3.62
N SER A 24 19.82 -6.19 -3.03
CA SER A 24 19.50 -7.41 -2.29
C SER A 24 19.46 -8.69 -3.11
N GLY A 25 19.22 -8.58 -4.43
CA GLY A 25 18.97 -9.71 -5.31
C GLY A 25 17.57 -10.32 -5.20
N ILE A 26 16.71 -9.86 -4.28
CA ILE A 26 15.31 -10.30 -4.11
C ILE A 26 14.46 -9.63 -5.20
N LYS A 27 13.83 -10.43 -6.07
CA LYS A 27 13.03 -9.95 -7.20
C LYS A 27 11.61 -10.49 -7.20
N SER A 28 11.32 -11.46 -6.34
CA SER A 28 10.02 -12.13 -6.21
C SER A 28 9.71 -12.42 -4.74
N LEU A 29 8.46 -12.76 -4.43
CA LEU A 29 8.09 -13.27 -3.10
C LEU A 29 8.84 -14.56 -2.77
N ALA A 30 9.07 -15.41 -3.76
CA ALA A 30 9.79 -16.67 -3.57
C ALA A 30 11.25 -16.46 -3.11
N ASP A 31 11.92 -15.40 -3.59
CA ASP A 31 13.30 -15.08 -3.20
C ASP A 31 13.41 -14.65 -1.72
N ALA A 32 12.28 -14.29 -1.10
CA ALA A 32 12.22 -13.94 0.32
C ALA A 32 12.18 -15.17 1.25
N ALA A 33 12.12 -16.39 0.71
CA ALA A 33 12.17 -17.60 1.53
C ALA A 33 13.46 -17.65 2.39
N GLY A 34 13.31 -17.99 3.66
CA GLY A 34 14.41 -18.00 4.63
C GLY A 34 14.93 -16.62 5.06
N LYS A 35 14.28 -15.53 4.66
CA LYS A 35 14.66 -14.15 4.98
C LYS A 35 13.94 -13.61 6.21
N VAL A 36 14.46 -12.52 6.75
CA VAL A 36 13.84 -11.76 7.85
C VAL A 36 13.02 -10.62 7.26
N ILE A 37 11.72 -10.60 7.55
CA ILE A 37 10.78 -9.63 7.01
C ILE A 37 10.30 -8.69 8.11
N GLY A 38 10.33 -7.37 7.84
CA GLY A 38 9.72 -6.35 8.68
C GLY A 38 8.30 -6.00 8.22
N LEU A 39 7.45 -5.58 9.15
CA LEU A 39 6.14 -4.98 8.86
C LEU A 39 5.66 -4.12 10.03
N GLN A 40 4.67 -3.26 9.79
CA GLN A 40 4.01 -2.52 10.86
C GLN A 40 3.00 -3.40 11.60
N ALA A 41 3.06 -3.40 12.92
CA ALA A 41 2.12 -4.14 13.77
C ALA A 41 0.69 -3.63 13.61
N GLY A 42 -0.30 -4.54 13.56
CA GLY A 42 -1.72 -4.22 13.45
C GLY A 42 -2.13 -3.56 12.14
N SER A 43 -1.31 -3.66 11.10
CA SER A 43 -1.57 -3.12 9.76
C SER A 43 -2.18 -4.16 8.82
N SER A 44 -2.72 -3.71 7.68
CA SER A 44 -3.14 -4.61 6.60
C SER A 44 -1.99 -5.45 6.02
N ALA A 45 -0.74 -5.00 6.15
CA ALA A 45 0.42 -5.80 5.80
C ALA A 45 0.56 -7.05 6.69
N GLU A 46 0.27 -6.92 7.98
CA GLU A 46 0.26 -8.07 8.89
C GLU A 46 -0.89 -9.03 8.57
N ASP A 47 -2.09 -8.50 8.27
CA ASP A 47 -3.24 -9.31 7.86
C ASP A 47 -2.92 -10.06 6.55
N ALA A 48 -2.38 -9.38 5.54
CA ALA A 48 -1.99 -9.97 4.27
C ALA A 48 -0.93 -11.08 4.43
N LEU A 49 0.02 -10.90 5.35
CA LEU A 49 1.01 -11.92 5.65
C LEU A 49 0.36 -13.14 6.32
N ASN A 50 -0.52 -12.92 7.28
CA ASN A 50 -1.23 -14.00 7.99
C ASN A 50 -2.15 -14.80 7.07
N ASP A 51 -2.79 -14.13 6.11
CA ASP A 51 -3.66 -14.77 5.12
C ASP A 51 -2.84 -15.58 4.09
N ASN A 52 -1.60 -15.19 3.82
CA ASN A 52 -0.69 -15.92 2.94
C ASN A 52 0.21 -16.88 3.73
N THR A 53 -0.40 -17.94 4.28
CA THR A 53 0.28 -18.89 5.17
C THR A 53 1.48 -19.59 4.52
N ALA A 54 1.44 -19.85 3.22
CA ALA A 54 2.55 -20.47 2.50
C ALA A 54 3.78 -19.55 2.49
N PHE A 55 3.60 -18.27 2.19
CA PHE A 55 4.66 -17.28 2.22
C PHE A 55 5.16 -17.07 3.67
N ALA A 56 4.25 -16.84 4.62
CA ALA A 56 4.60 -16.65 6.03
C ALA A 56 5.45 -17.81 6.60
N SER A 57 5.09 -19.06 6.26
CA SER A 57 5.82 -20.24 6.71
C SER A 57 7.19 -20.42 6.05
N SER A 58 7.43 -19.80 4.91
CA SER A 58 8.73 -19.84 4.22
C SER A 58 9.76 -18.89 4.82
N LEU A 59 9.35 -17.94 5.65
CA LEU A 59 10.19 -16.90 6.22
C LEU A 59 11.03 -17.42 7.40
N LYS A 60 12.23 -16.85 7.58
CA LYS A 60 13.06 -17.12 8.75
C LYS A 60 12.49 -16.47 10.00
N LYS A 61 12.02 -15.22 9.89
CA LYS A 61 11.51 -14.42 11.01
C LYS A 61 10.68 -13.25 10.49
N VAL A 62 9.66 -12.87 11.27
CA VAL A 62 8.92 -11.60 11.10
C VAL A 62 9.24 -10.67 12.26
N VAL A 63 9.60 -9.42 11.96
CA VAL A 63 9.86 -8.35 12.92
C VAL A 63 8.75 -7.32 12.80
N LYS A 64 8.08 -7.04 13.92
CA LYS A 64 6.99 -6.06 13.97
C LYS A 64 7.50 -4.72 14.48
N TYR A 65 7.18 -3.66 13.76
CA TYR A 65 7.52 -2.27 14.10
C TYR A 65 6.26 -1.49 14.44
N GLU A 66 6.39 -0.42 15.18
CA GLU A 66 5.28 0.50 15.43
C GLU A 66 4.94 1.33 14.18
N GLU A 67 5.97 1.67 13.37
CA GLU A 67 5.81 2.50 12.18
C GLU A 67 6.58 1.96 10.97
N ASN A 68 6.02 2.14 9.78
CA ASN A 68 6.65 1.76 8.51
C ASN A 68 8.00 2.46 8.29
N LEU A 69 8.15 3.72 8.71
CA LEU A 69 9.41 4.46 8.51
C LEU A 69 10.56 3.82 9.29
N THR A 70 10.30 3.34 10.50
CA THR A 70 11.30 2.61 11.30
C THR A 70 11.68 1.29 10.64
N ALA A 71 10.69 0.54 10.12
CA ALA A 71 10.95 -0.68 9.37
C ALA A 71 11.81 -0.45 8.13
N LEU A 72 11.54 0.61 7.36
CA LEU A 72 12.34 0.98 6.19
C LEU A 72 13.76 1.42 6.55
N THR A 73 13.92 2.12 7.66
CA THR A 73 15.26 2.52 8.16
C THR A 73 16.07 1.27 8.54
N ASP A 74 15.45 0.30 9.19
CA ASP A 74 16.12 -0.95 9.55
C ASP A 74 16.44 -1.81 8.32
N LEU A 75 15.59 -1.77 7.29
CA LEU A 75 15.87 -2.38 5.98
C LEU A 75 17.12 -1.76 5.31
N GLU A 76 17.24 -0.43 5.33
CA GLU A 76 18.37 0.28 4.73
C GLU A 76 19.72 -0.13 5.35
N VAL A 77 19.74 -0.33 6.66
CA VAL A 77 20.97 -0.73 7.39
C VAL A 77 21.16 -2.24 7.49
N GLY A 78 20.22 -3.02 6.92
CA GLY A 78 20.31 -4.49 6.85
C GLY A 78 19.86 -5.25 8.09
N GLY A 79 19.12 -4.62 9.00
CA GLY A 79 18.51 -5.29 10.16
C GLY A 79 17.39 -6.26 9.78
N VAL A 80 16.69 -5.96 8.68
CA VAL A 80 15.78 -6.89 7.98
C VAL A 80 16.14 -7.00 6.50
N ASP A 81 15.69 -8.06 5.83
CA ASP A 81 15.98 -8.31 4.41
C ASP A 81 14.94 -7.65 3.49
N ALA A 82 13.70 -7.53 3.96
CA ALA A 82 12.62 -6.87 3.25
C ALA A 82 11.56 -6.34 4.22
N VAL A 83 10.65 -5.46 3.73
CA VAL A 83 9.50 -4.93 4.48
C VAL A 83 8.23 -5.14 3.67
N VAL A 84 7.18 -5.69 4.29
CA VAL A 84 5.83 -5.74 3.71
C VAL A 84 5.07 -4.48 4.11
N MET A 85 4.53 -3.75 3.14
CA MET A 85 3.78 -2.52 3.38
C MET A 85 2.92 -2.12 2.17
N ASP A 86 2.12 -1.08 2.35
CA ASP A 86 1.30 -0.46 1.30
C ASP A 86 2.15 0.06 0.14
N SER A 87 1.81 -0.32 -1.08
CA SER A 87 2.51 0.11 -2.30
C SER A 87 2.51 1.63 -2.50
N VAL A 88 1.42 2.30 -2.15
CA VAL A 88 1.28 3.76 -2.23
C VAL A 88 2.27 4.45 -1.30
N VAL A 89 2.34 4.00 -0.05
CA VAL A 89 3.27 4.55 0.96
C VAL A 89 4.71 4.21 0.60
N ALA A 90 4.99 2.98 0.15
CA ALA A 90 6.32 2.56 -0.28
C ALA A 90 6.86 3.43 -1.41
N ASN A 91 6.11 3.56 -2.50
CA ASN A 91 6.54 4.35 -3.67
C ASN A 91 6.76 5.82 -3.32
N TYR A 92 5.86 6.42 -2.52
CA TYR A 92 6.03 7.80 -2.06
C TYR A 92 7.30 7.96 -1.22
N THR A 93 7.50 7.11 -0.21
CA THR A 93 8.64 7.22 0.71
C THR A 93 9.99 7.00 0.01
N ILE A 94 10.04 6.03 -0.91
CA ILE A 94 11.23 5.74 -1.72
C ILE A 94 11.56 6.94 -2.63
N SER A 95 10.55 7.45 -3.35
CA SER A 95 10.73 8.55 -4.30
C SER A 95 11.11 9.85 -3.59
N ALA A 96 10.36 10.25 -2.56
CA ALA A 96 10.60 11.49 -1.82
C ALA A 96 11.94 11.48 -1.06
N GLY A 97 12.30 10.33 -0.48
CA GLY A 97 13.55 10.14 0.26
C GLY A 97 14.75 9.79 -0.60
N LYS A 98 14.57 9.54 -1.90
CA LYS A 98 15.62 9.03 -2.82
C LYS A 98 16.36 7.82 -2.23
N LYS A 99 15.58 6.92 -1.61
CA LYS A 99 16.14 5.76 -0.90
C LYS A 99 16.63 4.69 -1.87
N PRO A 100 17.73 3.95 -1.55
CA PRO A 100 18.23 2.85 -2.37
C PRO A 100 17.38 1.58 -2.19
N LEU A 101 16.07 1.75 -2.23
CA LEU A 101 15.06 0.71 -2.06
C LEU A 101 14.24 0.56 -3.34
N VAL A 102 13.70 -0.63 -3.55
CA VAL A 102 12.80 -0.93 -4.67
C VAL A 102 11.60 -1.75 -4.19
N VAL A 103 10.49 -1.57 -4.88
CA VAL A 103 9.28 -2.39 -4.69
C VAL A 103 9.37 -3.60 -5.61
N VAL A 104 9.18 -4.79 -5.06
CA VAL A 104 9.09 -6.04 -5.84
C VAL A 104 7.78 -6.04 -6.63
N ASN A 105 7.86 -6.45 -7.92
CA ASN A 105 6.70 -6.42 -8.82
C ASN A 105 5.77 -7.64 -8.63
N GLU A 106 5.51 -7.98 -7.37
CA GLU A 106 4.54 -8.99 -6.96
C GLU A 106 3.82 -8.49 -5.71
N SER A 107 2.51 -8.76 -5.62
CA SER A 107 1.68 -8.32 -4.49
C SER A 107 1.33 -9.50 -3.59
N LEU A 108 1.46 -9.31 -2.29
CA LEU A 108 0.96 -10.24 -1.28
C LEU A 108 -0.57 -10.24 -1.22
N ALA A 109 -1.15 -9.05 -1.30
CA ALA A 109 -2.59 -8.83 -1.34
C ALA A 109 -2.90 -7.61 -2.20
N LYS A 110 -4.07 -7.64 -2.84
CA LYS A 110 -4.62 -6.51 -3.60
C LYS A 110 -5.70 -5.83 -2.76
N GLU A 111 -5.61 -4.53 -2.66
CA GLU A 111 -6.53 -3.69 -1.92
C GLU A 111 -6.95 -2.49 -2.74
N ALA A 112 -7.93 -1.75 -2.25
CA ALA A 112 -8.37 -0.50 -2.87
C ALA A 112 -8.71 0.52 -1.79
N TYR A 113 -8.33 1.77 -2.00
CA TYR A 113 -8.71 2.88 -1.13
C TYR A 113 -10.05 3.45 -1.57
N GLY A 114 -10.98 3.54 -0.61
CA GLY A 114 -12.26 4.23 -0.74
C GLY A 114 -12.47 5.18 0.43
N ILE A 115 -13.25 6.24 0.22
CA ILE A 115 -13.63 7.18 1.26
C ILE A 115 -14.83 6.62 2.01
N GLY A 116 -14.70 6.49 3.35
CA GLY A 116 -15.76 5.99 4.22
C GLY A 116 -16.67 7.11 4.72
N PHE A 117 -17.98 6.87 4.68
CA PHE A 117 -19.03 7.78 5.15
C PHE A 117 -19.92 7.07 6.16
N ARG A 118 -20.66 7.83 6.98
CA ARG A 118 -21.65 7.26 7.89
C ARG A 118 -22.73 6.52 7.10
N LYS A 119 -23.23 5.43 7.66
CA LYS A 119 -24.28 4.60 7.04
C LYS A 119 -25.67 5.10 7.42
N ASP A 120 -25.93 6.38 7.12
CA ASP A 120 -27.23 7.03 7.26
C ASP A 120 -27.57 7.83 5.98
N ALA A 121 -28.75 8.40 5.90
CA ALA A 121 -29.20 9.14 4.73
C ALA A 121 -28.31 10.35 4.38
N LYS A 122 -27.77 11.04 5.40
CA LYS A 122 -26.85 12.18 5.21
C LYS A 122 -25.49 11.72 4.70
N GLY A 123 -24.95 10.64 5.26
CA GLY A 123 -23.70 10.03 4.82
C GLY A 123 -23.80 9.47 3.40
N ALA A 124 -24.91 8.84 3.04
CA ALA A 124 -25.16 8.37 1.69
C ALA A 124 -25.20 9.52 0.68
N LYS A 125 -25.91 10.60 0.99
CA LYS A 125 -25.93 11.79 0.13
C LYS A 125 -24.55 12.40 -0.04
N LEU A 126 -23.79 12.57 1.04
CA LEU A 126 -22.43 13.11 0.99
C LEU A 126 -21.50 12.20 0.17
N ARG A 127 -21.60 10.87 0.32
CA ARG A 127 -20.87 9.91 -0.50
C ARG A 127 -21.13 10.13 -2.00
N ASP A 128 -22.41 10.29 -2.37
CA ASP A 128 -22.79 10.44 -3.77
C ASP A 128 -22.31 11.78 -4.35
N ASP A 129 -22.41 12.87 -3.56
CA ASP A 129 -21.91 14.19 -3.94
C ASP A 129 -20.36 14.16 -4.11
N VAL A 130 -19.63 13.53 -3.19
CA VAL A 130 -18.17 13.36 -3.28
C VAL A 130 -17.80 12.46 -4.47
N GLN A 131 -18.50 11.33 -4.68
CA GLN A 131 -18.23 10.45 -5.81
C GLN A 131 -18.40 11.18 -7.15
N LYS A 132 -19.47 11.93 -7.33
CA LYS A 132 -19.72 12.76 -8.52
C LYS A 132 -18.62 13.79 -8.74
N THR A 133 -18.14 14.42 -7.66
CA THR A 133 -17.06 15.40 -7.73
C THR A 133 -15.74 14.74 -8.14
N LEU A 134 -15.40 13.58 -7.56
CA LEU A 134 -14.21 12.82 -7.94
C LEU A 134 -14.23 12.40 -9.41
N GLU A 135 -15.38 11.96 -9.91
CA GLU A 135 -15.55 11.61 -11.33
C GLU A 135 -15.39 12.81 -12.25
N ALA A 136 -15.90 14.00 -11.86
CA ALA A 136 -15.69 15.24 -12.61
C ALA A 136 -14.21 15.66 -12.61
N MET A 137 -13.53 15.58 -11.47
CA MET A 137 -12.10 15.88 -11.34
C MET A 137 -11.22 14.88 -12.11
N ALA A 138 -11.67 13.62 -12.26
CA ALA A 138 -10.97 12.67 -13.13
C ALA A 138 -11.14 13.03 -14.60
N ALA A 139 -12.35 13.43 -15.01
CA ALA A 139 -12.66 13.81 -16.38
C ALA A 139 -11.93 15.09 -16.84
N ASP A 140 -11.71 16.07 -15.95
CA ASP A 140 -11.00 17.32 -16.27
C ASP A 140 -9.48 17.25 -16.09
N GLY A 141 -8.95 16.08 -15.68
CA GLY A 141 -7.51 15.85 -15.49
C GLY A 141 -6.96 16.26 -14.11
N THR A 142 -7.77 16.87 -13.23
CA THR A 142 -7.32 17.32 -11.91
C THR A 142 -6.78 16.16 -11.06
N VAL A 143 -7.46 15.01 -11.06
CA VAL A 143 -7.01 13.81 -10.32
C VAL A 143 -5.66 13.32 -10.84
N ALA A 144 -5.49 13.23 -12.16
CA ALA A 144 -4.23 12.81 -12.78
C ALA A 144 -3.07 13.76 -12.42
N ALA A 145 -3.32 15.07 -12.43
CA ALA A 145 -2.34 16.08 -12.06
C ALA A 145 -1.92 15.97 -10.59
N ILE A 146 -2.87 15.78 -9.66
CA ILE A 146 -2.58 15.59 -8.24
C ILE A 146 -1.79 14.28 -8.04
N SER A 147 -2.23 13.18 -8.65
CA SER A 147 -1.55 11.89 -8.55
C SER A 147 -0.10 11.98 -9.04
N THR A 148 0.12 12.57 -10.22
CA THR A 148 1.46 12.76 -10.78
C THR A 148 2.34 13.64 -9.90
N LYS A 149 1.78 14.70 -9.31
CA LYS A 149 2.53 15.58 -8.40
C LYS A 149 3.10 14.83 -7.19
N TRP A 150 2.32 13.92 -6.60
CA TRP A 150 2.70 13.25 -5.36
C TRP A 150 3.41 11.90 -5.56
N PHE A 151 3.11 11.19 -6.65
CA PHE A 151 3.60 9.85 -6.91
C PHE A 151 4.48 9.72 -8.15
N GLY A 152 4.68 10.82 -8.89
CA GLY A 152 5.47 10.81 -10.13
C GLY A 152 4.72 10.28 -11.35
N SER A 153 3.52 9.71 -11.16
CA SER A 153 2.65 9.18 -12.22
C SER A 153 1.19 9.16 -11.78
N ASP A 154 0.26 9.03 -12.72
CA ASP A 154 -1.16 8.84 -12.39
C ASP A 154 -1.45 7.39 -12.01
N ILE A 155 -1.56 7.15 -10.70
CA ILE A 155 -1.95 5.85 -10.11
C ILE A 155 -3.43 5.81 -9.70
N SER A 156 -4.23 6.81 -10.05
CA SER A 156 -5.67 6.85 -9.75
C SER A 156 -6.45 5.83 -10.55
N VAL A 157 -7.59 5.39 -10.00
CA VAL A 157 -8.50 4.43 -10.66
C VAL A 157 -9.90 4.99 -10.87
N ILE A 158 -10.09 6.29 -10.64
CA ILE A 158 -11.38 6.96 -10.82
C ILE A 158 -11.70 7.04 -12.32
N GLY A 159 -12.82 6.47 -12.73
CA GLY A 159 -13.28 6.51 -14.11
C GLY A 159 -12.51 5.59 -15.07
N LYS A 160 -11.69 4.70 -14.53
CA LYS A 160 -10.96 3.68 -15.31
C LYS A 160 -11.58 2.30 -15.14
#